data_90a426329fe36484dae262840fcc46be
#
_entry.id   90a426329fe36484dae262840fcc46be
#
_cell.length_a   1.000
_cell.length_b   1.000
_cell.length_c   1.000
_cell.angle_alpha   90.00
_cell.angle_beta   90.00
_cell.angle_gamma   90.00
#
_symmetry.space_group_name_H-M   'P 1'
#
loop_
_entity.id
_entity.type
_entity.pdbx_description
1 polymer ?
#
loop_
_entity_poly.entity_id
_entity_poly.type
_entity_poly.pdbx_seq_one_letter_code
_entity_poly.pdbx_strand_id
1 'polypeptide(L)'
;MIFLRSWFALALITISVTAAEQSLKPNIVLILADDYGWGSAGCYGAKRVKTPNMDRLAREGRRFTQAYAPGSVCSPSRYGLMTGRYYWRTTIKDGEVLSPNAPLHIETNRLTLASLCKSQGYRTAAFGKWHLGMTSSDVTDWSKPLSPGPRQVGFDHYFGMAANLGNGPHNFIDDEEITGRIPGEPVLVGEDKNTTGIRNAWKPDHVMETLTTNVTGWIEANRDQPFFVYFAPNAVHGPIVPNPRFTGSPTGHYGDFINELDWSVGQVLATLDKLNLAENTLVIFTSDNGGVIDPKSESSATAIKAGLAINGSLRGGKHSEWEGGFREPFIVRWPGKVPAATVSDQVICLTDMLATFASVLKVPLPKGNAEDSFDVLRTFTETKTGAPVRDHVILQAANATYDVRMGDWKFVERANAPKFSPDRNKRTAEAAEKKKTAGPKRDELFNLKQDPSETQNLWTANKDRAVKMKKFLDESRARGFTRPGAGE
;
A
#
# COMPACT_ATOMS: atom_id res chain seq x y z
N MET A 1 -89.17 -4.08 27.28
CA MET A 1 -88.32 -3.70 26.17
C MET A 1 -86.98 -3.18 26.74
N ILE A 2 -85.96 -4.05 26.75
CA ILE A 2 -84.62 -3.75 27.28
C ILE A 2 -83.69 -3.67 26.11
N PHE A 3 -83.12 -2.46 25.87
CA PHE A 3 -82.10 -2.24 24.82
C PHE A 3 -80.68 -2.51 25.37
N LEU A 4 -80.10 -3.63 24.88
CA LEU A 4 -78.62 -3.85 25.07
C LEU A 4 -77.86 -3.00 24.14
N ARG A 5 -76.99 -2.13 24.67
CA ARG A 5 -75.95 -1.39 23.91
C ARG A 5 -74.65 -2.15 24.01
N SER A 6 -74.24 -2.78 22.88
CA SER A 6 -72.91 -3.41 22.69
C SER A 6 -71.87 -2.34 22.41
N TRP A 7 -70.83 -2.24 23.24
CA TRP A 7 -69.65 -1.42 23.00
C TRP A 7 -68.63 -2.29 22.33
N PHE A 8 -68.29 -1.98 21.09
CA PHE A 8 -67.11 -2.54 20.40
C PHE A 8 -65.92 -1.64 20.77
N ALA A 9 -65.01 -2.19 21.57
CA ALA A 9 -63.71 -1.57 21.82
C ALA A 9 -62.77 -1.97 20.68
N LEU A 10 -62.41 -0.99 19.84
CA LEU A 10 -61.41 -1.12 18.78
C LEU A 10 -60.03 -0.99 19.42
N ALA A 11 -59.30 -2.10 19.62
CA ALA A 11 -57.93 -2.12 20.07
C ALA A 11 -57.02 -1.76 18.86
N LEU A 12 -56.49 -0.52 18.83
CA LEU A 12 -55.42 -0.14 17.94
C LEU A 12 -54.10 -0.78 18.43
N ILE A 13 -53.70 -1.84 17.76
CA ILE A 13 -52.35 -2.42 17.93
C ILE A 13 -51.40 -1.54 17.15
N THR A 14 -50.69 -0.61 17.84
CA THR A 14 -49.55 0.10 17.31
C THR A 14 -48.36 -0.86 17.22
N ILE A 15 -48.14 -1.41 16.04
CA ILE A 15 -46.90 -2.15 15.72
C ILE A 15 -45.77 -1.09 15.64
N SER A 16 -45.06 -0.92 16.73
CA SER A 16 -43.78 -0.20 16.73
C SER A 16 -42.77 -1.05 15.96
N VAL A 17 -42.62 -0.81 14.67
CA VAL A 17 -41.48 -1.30 13.91
C VAL A 17 -40.26 -0.56 14.41
N THR A 18 -39.58 -1.13 15.39
CA THR A 18 -38.19 -0.75 15.65
C THR A 18 -37.40 -1.16 14.41
N ALA A 19 -37.24 -0.23 13.47
CA ALA A 19 -36.21 -0.33 12.45
C ALA A 19 -34.89 -0.43 13.22
N ALA A 20 -34.36 -1.64 13.43
CA ALA A 20 -32.98 -1.83 13.80
C ALA A 20 -32.21 -1.07 12.72
N GLU A 21 -31.48 -0.02 13.13
CA GLU A 21 -30.58 0.74 12.28
C GLU A 21 -29.59 -0.29 11.72
N GLN A 22 -29.89 -0.82 10.53
CA GLN A 22 -29.01 -1.72 9.81
C GLN A 22 -27.80 -0.84 9.49
N SER A 23 -26.75 -0.94 10.34
CA SER A 23 -25.50 -0.24 10.14
C SER A 23 -25.09 -0.45 8.69
N LEU A 24 -25.23 0.61 7.88
CA LEU A 24 -24.82 0.58 6.48
C LEU A 24 -23.36 0.14 6.43
N LYS A 25 -23.06 -0.87 5.61
CA LYS A 25 -21.67 -1.29 5.36
C LYS A 25 -20.90 -0.08 4.85
N PRO A 26 -19.74 0.27 5.45
CA PRO A 26 -18.98 1.43 4.98
C PRO A 26 -18.38 1.17 3.61
N ASN A 27 -18.31 2.19 2.77
CA ASN A 27 -17.42 2.16 1.63
C ASN A 27 -15.96 2.19 2.10
N ILE A 28 -15.07 1.62 1.32
CA ILE A 28 -13.64 1.60 1.63
C ILE A 28 -12.86 2.09 0.41
N VAL A 29 -12.02 3.09 0.62
CA VAL A 29 -11.08 3.60 -0.40
C VAL A 29 -9.67 3.53 0.18
N LEU A 30 -8.84 2.69 -0.43
CA LEU A 30 -7.42 2.54 -0.09
C LEU A 30 -6.57 3.17 -1.21
N ILE A 31 -5.90 4.27 -0.90
CA ILE A 31 -4.99 4.98 -1.82
C ILE A 31 -3.57 4.60 -1.46
N LEU A 32 -2.86 3.93 -2.38
CA LEU A 32 -1.49 3.47 -2.21
C LEU A 32 -0.57 4.22 -3.17
N ALA A 33 0.09 5.26 -2.69
CA ALA A 33 1.11 5.98 -3.45
C ALA A 33 2.32 5.08 -3.76
N ASP A 34 3.10 5.45 -4.76
CA ASP A 34 4.27 4.71 -5.24
C ASP A 34 5.55 5.48 -4.91
N ASP A 35 6.46 4.89 -4.14
CA ASP A 35 7.72 5.53 -3.71
C ASP A 35 7.54 6.85 -2.92
N TYR A 36 6.46 7.01 -2.21
CA TYR A 36 6.14 8.26 -1.51
C TYR A 36 6.72 8.28 -0.10
N GLY A 37 7.78 9.06 0.09
CA GLY A 37 8.53 9.08 1.35
C GLY A 37 7.75 9.66 2.53
N TRP A 38 8.06 9.19 3.74
CA TRP A 38 7.43 9.57 5.00
C TRP A 38 7.37 11.08 5.26
N GLY A 39 8.41 11.82 4.83
CA GLY A 39 8.52 13.26 5.03
C GLY A 39 7.94 14.12 3.91
N SER A 40 7.21 13.56 2.94
CA SER A 40 6.82 14.24 1.71
C SER A 40 5.45 14.95 1.76
N ALA A 41 4.66 14.78 2.84
CA ALA A 41 3.39 15.49 3.03
C ALA A 41 3.52 16.61 4.08
N GLY A 42 2.72 17.67 3.95
CA GLY A 42 2.67 18.80 4.89
C GLY A 42 2.36 18.35 6.31
N CYS A 43 1.38 17.47 6.50
CA CYS A 43 1.03 16.89 7.79
C CYS A 43 2.14 16.00 8.41
N TYR A 44 3.15 15.59 7.64
CA TYR A 44 4.37 14.94 8.11
C TYR A 44 5.59 15.87 8.14
N GLY A 45 5.39 17.18 7.97
CA GLY A 45 6.42 18.19 8.15
C GLY A 45 7.09 18.70 6.88
N ALA A 46 6.65 18.29 5.69
CA ALA A 46 7.14 18.87 4.44
C ALA A 46 6.84 20.37 4.36
N LYS A 47 7.88 21.16 4.09
CA LYS A 47 7.74 22.63 3.98
C LYS A 47 7.91 23.14 2.54
N ARG A 48 8.39 22.30 1.64
CA ARG A 48 8.80 22.66 0.28
C ARG A 48 7.82 22.22 -0.80
N VAL A 49 6.80 21.45 -0.44
CA VAL A 49 5.70 21.00 -1.29
C VAL A 49 4.38 21.34 -0.64
N LYS A 50 3.32 21.41 -1.42
CA LYS A 50 1.96 21.70 -0.93
C LYS A 50 1.10 20.45 -1.11
N THR A 51 0.55 19.94 0.00
CA THR A 51 -0.32 18.77 0.00
C THR A 51 -1.63 19.03 0.74
N PRO A 52 -2.40 20.05 0.30
CA PRO A 52 -3.58 20.51 1.03
C PRO A 52 -4.66 19.45 1.20
N ASN A 53 -4.78 18.49 0.27
CA ASN A 53 -5.78 17.42 0.32
C ASN A 53 -5.36 16.28 1.26
N MET A 54 -4.09 15.89 1.24
CA MET A 54 -3.53 14.96 2.25
C MET A 54 -3.57 15.57 3.64
N ASP A 55 -3.28 16.87 3.76
CA ASP A 55 -3.37 17.62 5.03
C ASP A 55 -4.84 17.73 5.50
N ARG A 56 -5.80 17.88 4.57
CA ARG A 56 -7.23 17.79 4.87
C ARG A 56 -7.59 16.39 5.40
N LEU A 57 -7.15 15.34 4.72
CA LEU A 57 -7.40 13.96 5.15
C LEU A 57 -6.88 13.70 6.58
N ALA A 58 -5.67 14.20 6.91
CA ALA A 58 -5.09 14.10 8.24
C ALA A 58 -5.84 14.94 9.28
N ARG A 59 -6.32 16.12 8.91
CA ARG A 59 -7.10 17.01 9.79
C ARG A 59 -8.50 16.46 10.08
N GLU A 60 -9.10 15.77 9.11
CA GLU A 60 -10.41 15.14 9.25
C GLU A 60 -10.33 13.71 9.79
N GLY A 61 -9.12 13.19 10.01
CA GLY A 61 -8.86 11.83 10.43
C GLY A 61 -7.69 11.72 11.40
N ARG A 62 -6.99 10.59 11.31
CA ARG A 62 -5.83 10.26 12.14
C ARG A 62 -4.62 9.94 11.26
N ARG A 63 -3.46 10.50 11.58
CA ARG A 63 -2.20 10.10 11.00
C ARG A 63 -1.39 9.21 11.95
N PHE A 64 -0.65 8.27 11.36
CA PHE A 64 0.24 7.37 12.10
C PHE A 64 1.68 7.80 11.90
N THR A 65 2.47 7.74 12.97
CA THR A 65 3.90 8.06 12.91
C THR A 65 4.77 6.82 12.75
N GLN A 66 4.20 5.62 12.93
CA GLN A 66 4.92 4.35 12.94
C GLN A 66 4.18 3.27 12.13
N ALA A 67 3.78 3.62 10.92
CA ALA A 67 3.24 2.66 9.94
C ALA A 67 4.38 2.14 9.04
N TYR A 68 4.34 0.86 8.70
CA TYR A 68 5.39 0.16 7.97
C TYR A 68 4.86 -0.56 6.73
N ALA A 69 5.58 -0.40 5.63
CA ALA A 69 5.54 -1.35 4.54
C ALA A 69 6.36 -2.60 4.90
N PRO A 70 5.91 -3.83 4.61
CA PRO A 70 6.64 -5.05 4.93
C PRO A 70 7.89 -5.27 4.06
N GLY A 71 8.00 -4.55 2.95
CA GLY A 71 9.14 -4.55 2.05
C GLY A 71 9.64 -3.15 1.76
N SER A 72 10.92 -2.99 1.44
CA SER A 72 11.48 -1.69 1.00
C SER A 72 11.35 -1.46 -0.50
N VAL A 73 10.49 -2.24 -1.19
CA VAL A 73 10.17 -2.14 -2.63
C VAL A 73 8.75 -2.61 -2.90
N CYS A 74 8.25 -2.28 -4.10
CA CYS A 74 6.84 -2.35 -4.50
C CYS A 74 6.17 -3.73 -4.34
N SER A 75 6.62 -4.77 -5.07
CA SER A 75 5.91 -6.07 -5.13
C SER A 75 5.78 -6.75 -3.76
N PRO A 76 6.83 -6.82 -2.92
CA PRO A 76 6.72 -7.38 -1.58
C PRO A 76 5.68 -6.68 -0.71
N SER A 77 5.63 -5.36 -0.76
CA SER A 77 4.69 -4.58 0.04
C SER A 77 3.26 -4.71 -0.47
N ARG A 78 3.06 -4.66 -1.79
CA ARG A 78 1.74 -4.82 -2.43
C ARG A 78 1.18 -6.23 -2.20
N TYR A 79 2.03 -7.27 -2.24
CA TYR A 79 1.63 -8.63 -1.88
C TYR A 79 1.20 -8.72 -0.41
N GLY A 80 2.01 -8.17 0.49
CA GLY A 80 1.73 -8.16 1.92
C GLY A 80 0.42 -7.42 2.26
N LEU A 81 0.18 -6.27 1.62
CA LEU A 81 -1.05 -5.51 1.73
C LEU A 81 -2.28 -6.31 1.29
N MET A 82 -2.20 -6.93 0.10
CA MET A 82 -3.33 -7.67 -0.47
C MET A 82 -3.69 -8.93 0.32
N THR A 83 -2.69 -9.65 0.85
CA THR A 83 -2.87 -11.02 1.37
C THR A 83 -2.73 -11.15 2.88
N GLY A 84 -2.24 -10.12 3.58
CA GLY A 84 -1.92 -10.20 5.01
C GLY A 84 -0.79 -11.19 5.32
N ARG A 85 0.07 -11.49 4.35
CA ARG A 85 1.16 -12.47 4.41
C ARG A 85 2.45 -11.85 3.91
N TYR A 86 3.56 -12.10 4.59
CA TYR A 86 4.85 -11.62 4.13
C TYR A 86 5.25 -12.26 2.80
N TYR A 87 5.81 -11.45 1.89
CA TYR A 87 6.23 -11.87 0.55
C TYR A 87 7.28 -12.98 0.56
N TRP A 88 8.23 -12.96 1.50
CA TRP A 88 9.26 -13.99 1.68
C TRP A 88 8.72 -15.37 2.10
N ARG A 89 7.43 -15.49 2.41
CA ARG A 89 6.76 -16.78 2.61
C ARG A 89 6.37 -17.46 1.30
N THR A 90 6.48 -16.75 0.19
CA THR A 90 6.24 -17.29 -1.16
C THR A 90 7.48 -18.01 -1.70
N THR A 91 7.51 -18.30 -3.00
CA THR A 91 8.69 -18.87 -3.68
C THR A 91 9.83 -17.87 -3.86
N ILE A 92 9.53 -16.56 -3.84
CA ILE A 92 10.52 -15.48 -3.99
C ILE A 92 11.02 -15.07 -2.60
N LYS A 93 12.31 -15.33 -2.33
CA LYS A 93 12.93 -15.16 -1.01
C LYS A 93 13.83 -13.93 -0.90
N ASP A 94 14.22 -13.34 -1.99
CA ASP A 94 15.21 -12.28 -2.07
C ASP A 94 14.65 -10.86 -1.82
N GLY A 95 13.32 -10.73 -1.71
CA GLY A 95 12.66 -9.43 -1.50
C GLY A 95 12.66 -8.54 -2.74
N GLU A 96 12.99 -9.07 -3.91
CA GLU A 96 12.99 -8.32 -5.17
C GLU A 96 11.59 -8.07 -5.72
N VAL A 97 11.50 -7.08 -6.60
CA VAL A 97 10.27 -6.79 -7.34
C VAL A 97 10.05 -7.81 -8.45
N LEU A 98 8.79 -8.06 -8.78
CA LEU A 98 8.43 -8.88 -9.91
C LEU A 98 8.81 -8.20 -11.23
N SER A 99 9.18 -9.03 -12.23
CA SER A 99 9.27 -8.57 -13.61
C SER A 99 7.90 -8.07 -14.09
N PRO A 100 7.84 -7.05 -14.95
CA PRO A 100 6.57 -6.62 -15.58
C PRO A 100 5.83 -7.76 -16.30
N ASN A 101 6.58 -8.73 -16.82
CA ASN A 101 6.04 -9.88 -17.56
C ASN A 101 5.85 -11.13 -16.67
N ALA A 102 6.01 -11.02 -15.35
CA ALA A 102 5.89 -12.16 -14.44
C ALA A 102 4.46 -12.71 -14.41
N PRO A 103 4.31 -14.03 -14.17
CA PRO A 103 3.00 -14.60 -13.88
C PRO A 103 2.38 -14.02 -12.61
N LEU A 104 1.06 -14.16 -12.50
CA LEU A 104 0.34 -13.73 -11.28
C LEU A 104 0.94 -14.43 -10.05
N HIS A 105 1.41 -13.64 -9.10
CA HIS A 105 2.12 -14.13 -7.92
C HIS A 105 1.20 -14.44 -6.74
N ILE A 106 -0.03 -13.91 -6.74
CA ILE A 106 -1.05 -14.25 -5.75
C ILE A 106 -1.77 -15.51 -6.23
N GLU A 107 -1.80 -16.54 -5.40
CA GLU A 107 -2.57 -17.75 -5.66
C GLU A 107 -4.06 -17.38 -5.78
N THR A 108 -4.75 -17.80 -6.85
CA THR A 108 -6.12 -17.38 -7.15
C THR A 108 -7.17 -17.82 -6.10
N ASN A 109 -6.83 -18.82 -5.30
CA ASN A 109 -7.64 -19.29 -4.17
C ASN A 109 -7.28 -18.64 -2.83
N ARG A 110 -6.27 -17.75 -2.80
CA ARG A 110 -5.86 -17.04 -1.59
C ARG A 110 -6.82 -15.90 -1.27
N LEU A 111 -7.14 -15.77 0.03
CA LEU A 111 -7.89 -14.62 0.52
C LEU A 111 -7.11 -13.34 0.30
N THR A 112 -7.75 -12.33 -0.28
CA THR A 112 -7.22 -10.99 -0.49
C THR A 112 -8.17 -9.94 0.08
N LEU A 113 -7.73 -8.69 0.20
CA LEU A 113 -8.63 -7.57 0.55
C LEU A 113 -9.85 -7.51 -0.36
N ALA A 114 -9.65 -7.71 -1.67
CA ALA A 114 -10.72 -7.65 -2.65
C ALA A 114 -11.69 -8.83 -2.51
N SER A 115 -11.19 -10.06 -2.44
CA SER A 115 -12.06 -11.24 -2.31
C SER A 115 -12.80 -11.27 -0.98
N LEU A 116 -12.20 -10.77 0.11
CA LEU A 116 -12.86 -10.57 1.39
C LEU A 116 -14.04 -9.59 1.27
N CYS A 117 -13.81 -8.41 0.71
CA CYS A 117 -14.88 -7.42 0.50
C CYS A 117 -15.97 -7.96 -0.43
N LYS A 118 -15.58 -8.58 -1.55
CA LYS A 118 -16.52 -9.20 -2.51
C LYS A 118 -17.41 -10.24 -1.87
N SER A 119 -16.84 -11.10 -1.00
CA SER A 119 -17.62 -12.12 -0.26
C SER A 119 -18.68 -11.52 0.65
N GLN A 120 -18.53 -10.25 1.00
CA GLN A 120 -19.49 -9.49 1.81
C GLN A 120 -20.42 -8.61 0.96
N GLY A 121 -20.50 -8.83 -0.35
CA GLY A 121 -21.40 -8.13 -1.25
C GLY A 121 -20.93 -6.72 -1.64
N TYR A 122 -19.65 -6.43 -1.53
CA TYR A 122 -19.07 -5.19 -2.04
C TYR A 122 -18.83 -5.29 -3.55
N ARG A 123 -19.04 -4.17 -4.24
CA ARG A 123 -18.44 -3.96 -5.56
C ARG A 123 -16.96 -3.63 -5.36
N THR A 124 -16.08 -4.27 -6.11
CA THR A 124 -14.64 -4.15 -5.89
C THR A 124 -13.91 -3.69 -7.15
N ALA A 125 -13.06 -2.67 -7.04
CA ALA A 125 -12.28 -2.21 -8.19
C ALA A 125 -10.85 -1.84 -7.79
N ALA A 126 -9.92 -2.07 -8.74
CA ALA A 126 -8.54 -1.62 -8.64
C ALA A 126 -8.19 -0.67 -9.78
N PHE A 127 -7.50 0.43 -9.45
CA PHE A 127 -7.07 1.43 -10.41
C PHE A 127 -5.58 1.72 -10.24
N GLY A 128 -4.84 1.75 -11.35
CA GLY A 128 -3.43 2.11 -11.37
C GLY A 128 -2.47 0.93 -11.39
N LYS A 129 -1.34 1.07 -10.71
CA LYS A 129 -0.24 0.09 -10.73
C LYS A 129 -0.62 -1.20 -10.00
N TRP A 130 -0.50 -2.34 -10.69
CA TRP A 130 -0.70 -3.66 -10.09
C TRP A 130 0.59 -4.24 -9.50
N HIS A 131 1.57 -4.53 -10.31
CA HIS A 131 2.91 -5.02 -9.97
C HIS A 131 2.95 -6.33 -9.15
N LEU A 132 1.94 -7.19 -9.36
CA LEU A 132 1.84 -8.52 -8.74
C LEU A 132 1.74 -9.65 -9.78
N GLY A 133 2.16 -9.35 -11.02
CA GLY A 133 2.14 -10.29 -12.13
C GLY A 133 0.75 -10.47 -12.75
N MET A 134 0.72 -11.03 -13.94
CA MET A 134 -0.49 -11.33 -14.72
C MET A 134 -0.30 -12.61 -15.52
N THR A 135 -1.38 -13.30 -15.83
CA THR A 135 -1.42 -14.60 -16.53
C THR A 135 -0.79 -15.74 -15.73
N SER A 136 -0.86 -16.95 -16.26
CA SER A 136 -0.23 -18.14 -15.68
C SER A 136 1.08 -18.53 -16.39
N SER A 137 1.42 -17.82 -17.48
CA SER A 137 2.63 -18.08 -18.27
C SER A 137 3.86 -17.45 -17.61
N ASP A 138 5.01 -18.10 -17.69
CA ASP A 138 6.28 -17.58 -17.16
C ASP A 138 6.65 -16.21 -17.75
N VAL A 139 6.19 -15.94 -18.97
CA VAL A 139 6.28 -14.63 -19.62
C VAL A 139 4.90 -14.27 -20.16
N THR A 140 4.40 -13.10 -19.77
CA THR A 140 3.09 -12.60 -20.21
C THR A 140 3.05 -12.35 -21.72
N ASP A 141 2.12 -12.98 -22.42
CA ASP A 141 1.78 -12.69 -23.81
C ASP A 141 0.71 -11.57 -23.84
N TRP A 142 1.15 -10.36 -24.10
CA TRP A 142 0.31 -9.16 -24.11
C TRP A 142 -0.75 -9.14 -25.24
N SER A 143 -0.67 -10.09 -26.17
CA SER A 143 -1.63 -10.23 -27.30
C SER A 143 -2.87 -11.01 -26.91
N LYS A 144 -2.90 -11.61 -25.72
CA LYS A 144 -3.98 -12.45 -25.21
C LYS A 144 -4.68 -11.80 -24.02
N PRO A 145 -5.86 -12.29 -23.64
CA PRO A 145 -6.49 -11.87 -22.39
C PRO A 145 -5.54 -12.09 -21.20
N LEU A 146 -5.44 -11.08 -20.33
CA LEU A 146 -4.52 -11.04 -19.20
C LEU A 146 -5.15 -11.70 -17.96
N SER A 147 -5.36 -13.02 -18.07
CA SER A 147 -5.98 -13.85 -17.04
C SER A 147 -5.11 -15.09 -16.75
N PRO A 148 -4.91 -15.45 -15.45
CA PRO A 148 -5.41 -14.77 -14.27
C PRO A 148 -4.70 -13.45 -13.98
N GLY A 149 -5.43 -12.52 -13.34
CA GLY A 149 -4.96 -11.19 -12.98
C GLY A 149 -5.72 -10.61 -11.78
N PRO A 150 -5.84 -9.28 -11.66
CA PRO A 150 -6.56 -8.63 -10.56
C PRO A 150 -7.98 -9.14 -10.35
N ARG A 151 -8.70 -9.48 -11.44
CA ARG A 151 -10.08 -9.98 -11.35
C ARG A 151 -10.17 -11.36 -10.68
N GLN A 152 -9.23 -12.27 -10.96
CA GLN A 152 -9.20 -13.61 -10.39
C GLN A 152 -8.80 -13.64 -8.91
N VAL A 153 -8.28 -12.53 -8.39
CA VAL A 153 -7.99 -12.39 -6.95
C VAL A 153 -9.00 -11.50 -6.22
N GLY A 154 -10.17 -11.23 -6.84
CA GLY A 154 -11.33 -10.70 -6.16
C GLY A 154 -11.85 -9.34 -6.62
N PHE A 155 -11.18 -8.64 -7.55
CA PHE A 155 -11.71 -7.41 -8.10
C PHE A 155 -12.77 -7.68 -9.18
N ASP A 156 -13.87 -6.91 -9.17
CA ASP A 156 -14.87 -6.95 -10.24
C ASP A 156 -14.38 -6.18 -11.46
N HIS A 157 -13.60 -5.13 -11.25
CA HIS A 157 -13.07 -4.26 -12.29
C HIS A 157 -11.60 -3.89 -12.00
N TYR A 158 -10.82 -3.80 -13.07
CA TYR A 158 -9.43 -3.32 -13.04
C TYR A 158 -9.18 -2.36 -14.19
N PHE A 159 -8.66 -1.18 -13.89
CA PHE A 159 -8.15 -0.24 -14.89
C PHE A 159 -6.80 0.31 -14.47
N GLY A 160 -5.73 -0.04 -15.20
CA GLY A 160 -4.41 0.38 -14.75
C GLY A 160 -3.25 -0.08 -15.61
N MET A 161 -2.11 -0.31 -14.96
CA MET A 161 -0.86 -0.72 -15.59
C MET A 161 -0.25 -1.93 -14.89
N ALA A 162 0.36 -2.83 -15.66
CA ALA A 162 0.93 -4.07 -15.14
C ALA A 162 2.02 -3.84 -14.08
N ALA A 163 2.88 -2.83 -14.30
CA ALA A 163 3.99 -2.47 -13.41
C ALA A 163 4.19 -0.94 -13.39
N ASN A 164 5.43 -0.46 -13.55
CA ASN A 164 5.75 0.97 -13.51
C ASN A 164 5.46 1.65 -14.86
N LEU A 165 5.27 2.97 -14.82
CA LEU A 165 5.05 3.81 -16.00
C LEU A 165 6.11 3.62 -17.10
N GLY A 166 7.37 3.38 -16.73
CA GLY A 166 8.46 3.13 -17.66
C GLY A 166 8.58 1.70 -18.18
N ASN A 167 7.62 0.83 -17.83
CA ASN A 167 7.57 -0.55 -18.32
C ASN A 167 6.44 -0.69 -19.34
N GLY A 168 6.67 -1.45 -20.42
CA GLY A 168 5.61 -1.81 -21.33
C GLY A 168 4.61 -2.84 -20.74
N PRO A 169 3.46 -3.03 -21.37
CA PRO A 169 3.00 -2.28 -22.54
C PRO A 169 2.63 -0.85 -22.16
N HIS A 170 2.90 0.11 -23.06
CA HIS A 170 2.70 1.54 -22.77
C HIS A 170 1.25 1.95 -23.07
N ASN A 171 0.30 1.22 -22.51
CA ASN A 171 -1.12 1.57 -22.50
C ASN A 171 -1.80 0.95 -21.26
N PHE A 172 -3.02 1.40 -21.01
CA PHE A 172 -3.81 0.87 -19.89
C PHE A 172 -4.30 -0.55 -20.19
N ILE A 173 -4.52 -1.28 -19.12
CA ILE A 173 -5.24 -2.53 -19.10
C ILE A 173 -6.62 -2.21 -18.54
N ASP A 174 -7.67 -2.57 -19.27
CA ASP A 174 -9.05 -2.52 -18.85
C ASP A 174 -9.55 -3.94 -18.67
N ASP A 175 -9.78 -4.32 -17.42
CA ASP A 175 -10.04 -5.68 -16.98
C ASP A 175 -8.94 -6.69 -17.41
N GLU A 176 -9.09 -7.32 -18.54
CA GLU A 176 -8.17 -8.36 -19.06
C GLU A 176 -7.58 -7.99 -20.42
N GLU A 177 -7.88 -6.79 -20.93
CA GLU A 177 -7.46 -6.38 -22.27
C GLU A 177 -6.62 -5.10 -22.25
N ILE A 178 -5.60 -5.05 -23.10
CA ILE A 178 -4.85 -3.80 -23.31
C ILE A 178 -5.70 -2.86 -24.16
N THR A 179 -5.89 -1.65 -23.68
CA THR A 179 -6.61 -0.61 -24.43
C THR A 179 -5.87 -0.27 -25.73
N GLY A 180 -6.63 -0.01 -26.79
CA GLY A 180 -6.06 0.35 -28.11
C GLY A 180 -5.38 -0.80 -28.86
N ARG A 181 -5.52 -2.04 -28.43
CA ARG A 181 -4.99 -3.22 -29.13
C ARG A 181 -5.48 -3.27 -30.59
N ILE A 182 -4.56 -3.56 -31.51
CA ILE A 182 -4.91 -3.71 -32.93
C ILE A 182 -5.30 -5.17 -33.19
N PRO A 183 -6.53 -5.46 -33.62
CA PRO A 183 -6.98 -6.81 -33.89
C PRO A 183 -6.07 -7.51 -34.91
N GLY A 184 -5.62 -8.72 -34.58
CA GLY A 184 -4.75 -9.55 -35.44
C GLY A 184 -3.26 -9.21 -35.38
N GLU A 185 -2.87 -8.12 -34.70
CA GLU A 185 -1.45 -7.80 -34.50
C GLU A 185 -0.95 -8.27 -33.11
N PRO A 186 0.27 -8.81 -33.04
CA PRO A 186 0.89 -9.13 -31.75
C PRO A 186 1.26 -7.84 -31.01
N VAL A 187 1.03 -7.82 -29.71
CA VAL A 187 1.53 -6.75 -28.82
C VAL A 187 2.91 -7.12 -28.34
N LEU A 188 3.92 -6.40 -28.82
CA LEU A 188 5.32 -6.65 -28.47
C LEU A 188 5.90 -5.43 -27.75
N VAL A 189 6.62 -5.68 -26.66
CA VAL A 189 7.40 -4.68 -25.95
C VAL A 189 8.86 -4.88 -26.32
N GLY A 190 9.43 -3.94 -27.10
CA GLY A 190 10.81 -4.00 -27.57
C GLY A 190 11.83 -3.72 -26.45
N GLU A 191 13.10 -4.03 -26.73
CA GLU A 191 14.22 -3.72 -25.81
C GLU A 191 14.38 -2.21 -25.58
N ASP A 192 14.03 -1.40 -26.57
CA ASP A 192 13.95 0.06 -26.50
C ASP A 192 12.73 0.58 -25.71
N LYS A 193 11.95 -0.34 -25.15
CA LYS A 193 10.68 -0.12 -24.42
C LYS A 193 9.53 0.42 -25.27
N ASN A 194 9.66 0.48 -26.59
CA ASN A 194 8.53 0.80 -27.45
C ASN A 194 7.56 -0.40 -27.51
N THR A 195 6.27 -0.12 -27.58
CA THR A 195 5.23 -1.13 -27.71
C THR A 195 4.62 -1.04 -29.11
N THR A 196 4.56 -2.18 -29.81
CA THR A 196 3.84 -2.31 -31.10
C THR A 196 2.53 -3.07 -30.91
N GLY A 197 1.67 -3.11 -31.93
CA GLY A 197 0.37 -3.79 -31.87
C GLY A 197 -0.69 -3.06 -31.03
N ILE A 198 -0.42 -1.80 -30.66
CA ILE A 198 -1.38 -0.91 -29.97
C ILE A 198 -1.50 0.42 -30.71
N ARG A 199 -2.68 1.02 -30.61
CA ARG A 199 -2.96 2.41 -31.03
C ARG A 199 -3.04 3.30 -29.81
N ASN A 200 -2.72 4.59 -29.99
CA ASN A 200 -2.90 5.59 -28.95
C ASN A 200 -2.23 5.21 -27.63
N ALA A 201 -0.93 4.84 -27.69
CA ALA A 201 -0.16 4.68 -26.47
C ALA A 201 -0.39 5.87 -25.52
N TRP A 202 -0.42 5.60 -24.23
CA TRP A 202 -0.65 6.67 -23.26
C TRP A 202 0.40 7.78 -23.37
N LYS A 203 -0.03 8.99 -23.02
CA LYS A 203 0.90 10.09 -22.78
C LYS A 203 1.32 10.02 -21.32
N PRO A 204 2.61 9.84 -21.00
CA PRO A 204 3.07 9.63 -19.63
C PRO A 204 2.61 10.70 -18.63
N ASP A 205 2.57 11.96 -19.07
CA ASP A 205 2.14 13.13 -18.30
C ASP A 205 0.62 13.26 -18.12
N HIS A 206 -0.18 12.36 -18.71
CA HIS A 206 -1.64 12.30 -18.56
C HIS A 206 -2.12 11.03 -17.84
N VAL A 207 -1.20 10.13 -17.49
CA VAL A 207 -1.56 8.85 -16.85
C VAL A 207 -2.26 9.07 -15.51
N MET A 208 -1.75 9.95 -14.67
CA MET A 208 -2.35 10.27 -13.37
C MET A 208 -3.76 10.85 -13.50
N GLU A 209 -3.96 11.76 -14.46
CA GLU A 209 -5.27 12.34 -14.74
C GLU A 209 -6.28 11.29 -15.23
N THR A 210 -5.84 10.41 -16.13
CA THR A 210 -6.67 9.30 -16.65
C THR A 210 -7.08 8.35 -15.52
N LEU A 211 -6.14 7.91 -14.69
CA LEU A 211 -6.42 7.05 -13.54
C LEU A 211 -7.40 7.72 -12.56
N THR A 212 -7.19 9.00 -12.27
CA THR A 212 -8.03 9.77 -11.35
C THR A 212 -9.46 9.93 -11.89
N THR A 213 -9.62 10.19 -13.19
CA THR A 213 -10.93 10.29 -13.85
C THR A 213 -11.66 8.93 -13.79
N ASN A 214 -10.96 7.84 -14.08
CA ASN A 214 -11.56 6.50 -14.06
C ASN A 214 -12.01 6.10 -12.65
N VAL A 215 -11.19 6.30 -11.62
CA VAL A 215 -11.58 5.94 -10.25
C VAL A 215 -12.75 6.77 -9.75
N THR A 216 -12.78 8.08 -10.02
CA THR A 216 -13.89 8.95 -9.59
C THR A 216 -15.18 8.64 -10.33
N GLY A 217 -15.11 8.39 -11.64
CA GLY A 217 -16.25 7.97 -12.45
C GLY A 217 -16.82 6.62 -12.01
N TRP A 218 -15.94 5.67 -11.65
CA TRP A 218 -16.39 4.38 -11.16
C TRP A 218 -17.07 4.48 -9.79
N ILE A 219 -16.56 5.33 -8.87
CA ILE A 219 -17.22 5.61 -7.58
C ILE A 219 -18.61 6.20 -7.83
N GLU A 220 -18.74 7.16 -8.75
CA GLU A 220 -20.03 7.77 -9.09
C GLU A 220 -21.03 6.74 -9.66
N ALA A 221 -20.56 5.82 -10.51
CA ALA A 221 -21.39 4.78 -11.12
C ALA A 221 -21.82 3.67 -10.12
N ASN A 222 -21.09 3.48 -9.02
CA ASN A 222 -21.36 2.44 -8.03
C ASN A 222 -21.80 2.99 -6.67
N ARG A 223 -22.21 4.26 -6.59
CA ARG A 223 -22.54 4.97 -5.34
C ARG A 223 -23.67 4.36 -4.52
N ASP A 224 -24.55 3.58 -5.13
CA ASP A 224 -25.74 3.03 -4.48
C ASP A 224 -25.49 1.65 -3.83
N GLN A 225 -24.26 1.15 -3.85
CA GLN A 225 -23.84 -0.12 -3.26
C GLN A 225 -22.57 0.07 -2.45
N PRO A 226 -22.33 -0.74 -1.40
CA PRO A 226 -21.05 -0.70 -0.72
C PRO A 226 -19.93 -1.10 -1.68
N PHE A 227 -18.84 -0.36 -1.66
CA PHE A 227 -17.70 -0.60 -2.55
C PHE A 227 -16.36 -0.59 -1.82
N PHE A 228 -15.43 -1.36 -2.38
CA PHE A 228 -14.01 -1.30 -2.07
C PHE A 228 -13.24 -0.86 -3.31
N VAL A 229 -12.52 0.24 -3.19
CA VAL A 229 -11.61 0.76 -4.21
C VAL A 229 -10.17 0.67 -3.72
N TYR A 230 -9.33 0.00 -4.50
CA TYR A 230 -7.87 0.06 -4.40
C TYR A 230 -7.36 1.01 -5.48
N PHE A 231 -6.95 2.21 -5.08
CA PHE A 231 -6.37 3.20 -5.97
C PHE A 231 -4.86 3.27 -5.76
N ALA A 232 -4.10 2.81 -6.75
CA ALA A 232 -2.65 2.75 -6.74
C ALA A 232 -2.05 3.65 -7.84
N PRO A 233 -2.09 4.99 -7.66
CA PRO A 233 -1.49 5.92 -8.62
C PRO A 233 0.01 5.67 -8.75
N ASN A 234 0.59 5.98 -9.91
CA ASN A 234 2.02 5.78 -10.18
C ASN A 234 2.93 6.88 -9.61
N ALA A 235 2.38 7.95 -9.05
CA ALA A 235 3.16 9.00 -8.43
C ALA A 235 3.61 8.58 -7.01
N VAL A 236 4.86 8.80 -6.67
CA VAL A 236 5.89 9.58 -7.35
C VAL A 236 7.04 8.71 -7.93
N HIS A 237 6.73 7.51 -8.42
CA HIS A 237 7.71 6.59 -9.01
C HIS A 237 8.26 7.13 -10.35
N GLY A 238 9.54 6.89 -10.61
CA GLY A 238 10.13 7.25 -11.91
C GLY A 238 9.61 6.39 -13.10
N PRO A 239 9.53 6.95 -14.30
CA PRO A 239 9.94 8.31 -14.67
C PRO A 239 9.03 9.37 -14.05
N ILE A 240 9.65 10.47 -13.57
CA ILE A 240 8.92 11.59 -12.96
C ILE A 240 8.41 12.49 -14.08
N VAL A 241 7.15 12.35 -14.43
CA VAL A 241 6.51 13.07 -15.56
C VAL A 241 5.15 13.63 -15.12
N PRO A 242 5.16 14.67 -14.26
CA PRO A 242 3.94 15.32 -13.84
C PRO A 242 3.22 16.01 -15.01
N ASN A 243 1.91 16.10 -14.95
CA ASN A 243 1.17 16.89 -15.91
C ASN A 243 1.59 18.37 -15.87
N PRO A 244 1.82 19.04 -17.01
CA PRO A 244 2.31 20.42 -17.07
C PRO A 244 1.53 21.43 -16.23
N ARG A 245 0.24 21.21 -15.97
CA ARG A 245 -0.59 22.08 -15.12
C ARG A 245 -0.12 22.15 -13.66
N PHE A 246 0.70 21.20 -13.19
CA PHE A 246 1.24 21.18 -11.84
C PHE A 246 2.66 21.74 -11.73
N THR A 247 3.22 22.20 -12.85
CA THR A 247 4.57 22.79 -12.90
C THR A 247 4.69 24.03 -12.00
N GLY A 248 5.83 24.19 -11.34
CA GLY A 248 6.17 25.37 -10.54
C GLY A 248 6.47 25.08 -9.08
N SER A 249 6.60 23.82 -8.69
CA SER A 249 7.10 23.47 -7.36
C SER A 249 8.55 23.93 -7.17
N PRO A 250 8.90 24.52 -6.02
CA PRO A 250 10.29 24.87 -5.72
C PRO A 250 11.21 23.65 -5.62
N THR A 251 10.68 22.45 -5.60
CA THR A 251 11.43 21.18 -5.58
C THR A 251 11.46 20.49 -6.96
N GLY A 252 11.14 21.23 -8.02
CA GLY A 252 11.16 20.75 -9.41
C GLY A 252 10.11 19.68 -9.69
N HIS A 253 10.30 18.91 -10.74
CA HIS A 253 9.33 17.91 -11.21
C HIS A 253 8.95 16.88 -10.14
N TYR A 254 9.83 16.57 -9.20
CA TYR A 254 9.48 15.68 -8.09
C TYR A 254 8.35 16.28 -7.22
N GLY A 255 8.46 17.57 -6.90
CA GLY A 255 7.42 18.28 -6.16
C GLY A 255 6.16 18.55 -6.98
N ASP A 256 6.30 18.77 -8.29
CA ASP A 256 5.16 18.88 -9.20
C ASP A 256 4.36 17.58 -9.21
N PHE A 257 5.05 16.43 -9.19
CA PHE A 257 4.39 15.11 -9.15
C PHE A 257 3.74 14.80 -7.80
N ILE A 258 4.33 15.30 -6.68
CA ILE A 258 3.65 15.29 -5.37
C ILE A 258 2.37 16.13 -5.41
N ASN A 259 2.41 17.32 -6.01
CA ASN A 259 1.24 18.17 -6.14
C ASN A 259 0.13 17.51 -6.99
N GLU A 260 0.49 16.78 -8.03
CA GLU A 260 -0.44 16.01 -8.85
C GLU A 260 -1.05 14.84 -8.08
N LEU A 261 -0.25 14.12 -7.29
CA LEU A 261 -0.75 13.06 -6.40
C LEU A 261 -1.74 13.64 -5.37
N ASP A 262 -1.40 14.76 -4.73
CA ASP A 262 -2.29 15.44 -3.79
C ASP A 262 -3.60 15.87 -4.46
N TRP A 263 -3.54 16.39 -5.69
CA TRP A 263 -4.73 16.69 -6.49
C TRP A 263 -5.59 15.43 -6.71
N SER A 264 -4.99 14.29 -7.05
CA SER A 264 -5.71 13.02 -7.24
C SER A 264 -6.43 12.59 -5.97
N VAL A 265 -5.77 12.69 -4.81
CA VAL A 265 -6.41 12.47 -3.49
C VAL A 265 -7.60 13.42 -3.32
N GLY A 266 -7.41 14.70 -3.66
CA GLY A 266 -8.45 15.72 -3.59
C GLY A 266 -9.67 15.41 -4.48
N GLN A 267 -9.46 14.88 -5.68
CA GLN A 267 -10.57 14.51 -6.58
C GLN A 267 -11.41 13.36 -5.98
N VAL A 268 -10.74 12.35 -5.39
CA VAL A 268 -11.45 11.26 -4.69
C VAL A 268 -12.27 11.81 -3.52
N LEU A 269 -11.67 12.64 -2.66
CA LEU A 269 -12.39 13.25 -1.52
C LEU A 269 -13.57 14.11 -1.98
N ALA A 270 -13.37 14.95 -3.01
CA ALA A 270 -14.42 15.81 -3.56
C ALA A 270 -15.57 15.00 -4.17
N THR A 271 -15.26 13.86 -4.80
CA THR A 271 -16.28 12.95 -5.33
C THR A 271 -17.12 12.35 -4.22
N LEU A 272 -16.49 11.88 -3.15
CA LEU A 272 -17.21 11.36 -1.97
C LEU A 272 -18.07 12.42 -1.31
N ASP A 273 -17.59 13.67 -1.21
CA ASP A 273 -18.35 14.80 -0.68
C ASP A 273 -19.57 15.13 -1.56
N LYS A 274 -19.36 15.28 -2.87
CA LYS A 274 -20.40 15.57 -3.88
C LYS A 274 -21.54 14.54 -3.85
N LEU A 275 -21.18 13.28 -3.62
CA LEU A 275 -22.14 12.17 -3.60
C LEU A 275 -22.75 11.89 -2.20
N ASN A 276 -22.41 12.69 -1.20
CA ASN A 276 -22.81 12.48 0.20
C ASN A 276 -22.38 11.09 0.74
N LEU A 277 -21.26 10.55 0.28
CA LEU A 277 -20.72 9.26 0.72
C LEU A 277 -19.65 9.41 1.81
N ALA A 278 -19.15 10.62 2.05
CA ALA A 278 -18.00 10.88 2.89
C ALA A 278 -18.16 10.33 4.32
N GLU A 279 -19.36 10.49 4.92
CA GLU A 279 -19.66 10.07 6.30
C GLU A 279 -19.61 8.53 6.46
N ASN A 280 -19.96 7.78 5.40
CA ASN A 280 -19.96 6.31 5.43
C ASN A 280 -18.80 5.72 4.61
N THR A 281 -17.67 6.42 4.52
CA THR A 281 -16.49 5.94 3.78
C THR A 281 -15.24 5.96 4.65
N LEU A 282 -14.62 4.78 4.80
CA LEU A 282 -13.27 4.64 5.32
C LEU A 282 -12.28 4.96 4.19
N VAL A 283 -11.52 6.04 4.33
CA VAL A 283 -10.45 6.42 3.40
C VAL A 283 -9.10 6.21 4.07
N ILE A 284 -8.22 5.46 3.42
CA ILE A 284 -6.84 5.22 3.85
C ILE A 284 -5.90 5.75 2.76
N PHE A 285 -4.90 6.54 3.15
CA PHE A 285 -3.78 6.95 2.31
C PHE A 285 -2.48 6.45 2.90
N THR A 286 -1.65 5.80 2.09
CA THR A 286 -0.32 5.31 2.47
C THR A 286 0.59 5.17 1.24
N SER A 287 1.81 4.63 1.40
CA SER A 287 2.76 4.31 0.33
C SER A 287 3.17 2.85 0.38
N ASP A 288 3.66 2.32 -0.74
CA ASP A 288 4.11 0.92 -0.82
C ASP A 288 5.53 0.72 -0.29
N ASN A 289 6.37 1.73 -0.27
CA ASN A 289 7.71 1.75 0.31
C ASN A 289 8.21 3.19 0.44
N GLY A 290 9.31 3.36 1.15
CA GLY A 290 9.93 4.67 1.32
C GLY A 290 10.35 5.35 0.03
N GLY A 291 10.48 6.67 0.10
CA GLY A 291 10.87 7.50 -1.04
C GLY A 291 12.30 7.23 -1.50
N VAL A 292 12.52 7.46 -2.79
CA VAL A 292 13.84 7.30 -3.43
C VAL A 292 14.77 8.42 -2.99
N ILE A 293 15.89 8.05 -2.37
CA ILE A 293 17.01 8.96 -2.08
C ILE A 293 18.21 8.53 -2.93
N ASP A 294 18.21 8.94 -4.19
CA ASP A 294 19.31 8.64 -5.10
C ASP A 294 19.95 9.96 -5.59
N PRO A 295 21.19 10.26 -5.19
CA PRO A 295 21.90 11.46 -5.65
C PRO A 295 22.20 11.45 -7.15
N LYS A 296 22.09 10.29 -7.82
CA LYS A 296 22.22 10.14 -9.27
C LYS A 296 20.90 10.34 -10.01
N SER A 297 19.77 10.26 -9.32
CA SER A 297 18.46 10.58 -9.87
C SER A 297 18.29 12.10 -9.90
N GLU A 298 18.28 12.69 -11.08
CA GLU A 298 18.13 14.14 -11.24
C GLU A 298 16.93 14.69 -10.46
N SER A 299 15.80 13.99 -10.48
CA SER A 299 14.56 14.43 -9.85
C SER A 299 14.65 14.44 -8.32
N SER A 300 15.08 13.34 -7.68
CA SER A 300 15.18 13.28 -6.22
C SER A 300 16.34 14.15 -5.70
N ALA A 301 17.49 14.19 -6.41
CA ALA A 301 18.61 15.05 -6.04
C ALA A 301 18.23 16.54 -6.08
N THR A 302 17.49 16.96 -7.11
CA THR A 302 16.97 18.35 -7.22
C THR A 302 16.04 18.68 -6.08
N ALA A 303 15.11 17.80 -5.74
CA ALA A 303 14.17 17.99 -4.64
C ALA A 303 14.88 18.08 -3.27
N ILE A 304 15.85 17.20 -3.02
CA ILE A 304 16.65 17.21 -1.79
C ILE A 304 17.49 18.49 -1.69
N LYS A 305 18.16 18.88 -2.78
CA LYS A 305 18.93 20.14 -2.83
C LYS A 305 18.06 21.37 -2.58
N ALA A 306 16.81 21.33 -3.01
CA ALA A 306 15.83 22.37 -2.76
C ALA A 306 15.25 22.34 -1.33
N GLY A 307 15.70 21.39 -0.48
CA GLY A 307 15.34 21.30 0.94
C GLY A 307 14.11 20.42 1.23
N LEU A 308 13.72 19.53 0.31
CA LEU A 308 12.69 18.50 0.61
C LEU A 308 13.35 17.32 1.33
N ALA A 309 12.96 17.08 2.56
CA ALA A 309 13.34 15.89 3.31
C ALA A 309 12.38 14.75 2.95
N ILE A 310 12.63 14.05 1.83
CA ILE A 310 11.73 13.04 1.25
C ILE A 310 11.27 12.00 2.31
N ASN A 311 12.21 11.45 3.08
CA ASN A 311 11.91 10.50 4.16
C ASN A 311 12.02 11.17 5.57
N GLY A 312 11.91 12.49 5.65
CA GLY A 312 12.09 13.21 6.92
C GLY A 312 13.50 13.06 7.46
N SER A 313 13.62 12.77 8.76
CA SER A 313 14.88 12.50 9.45
C SER A 313 15.26 11.00 9.43
N LEU A 314 14.47 10.14 8.80
CA LEU A 314 14.71 8.71 8.75
C LEU A 314 15.90 8.39 7.85
N ARG A 315 16.71 7.43 8.28
CA ARG A 315 17.86 6.96 7.50
C ARG A 315 17.41 6.15 6.29
N GLY A 316 18.09 6.31 5.16
CA GLY A 316 17.86 5.53 3.95
C GLY A 316 16.57 5.87 3.23
N GLY A 317 16.16 5.00 2.34
CA GLY A 317 14.98 5.11 1.50
C GLY A 317 14.74 3.81 0.77
N LYS A 318 13.94 3.81 -0.29
CA LYS A 318 13.65 2.65 -1.13
C LYS A 318 14.87 1.74 -1.32
N HIS A 319 14.68 0.44 -1.30
CA HIS A 319 15.66 -0.65 -1.38
C HIS A 319 16.46 -0.89 -0.07
N SER A 320 16.55 0.08 0.83
CA SER A 320 17.41 -0.04 2.01
C SER A 320 16.73 -0.74 3.17
N GLU A 321 17.56 -1.26 4.08
CA GLU A 321 17.17 -1.87 5.35
C GLU A 321 16.88 -0.88 6.49
N TRP A 322 16.95 0.41 6.22
CA TRP A 322 16.75 1.47 7.20
C TRP A 322 15.29 1.91 7.30
N GLU A 323 14.96 2.62 8.37
CA GLU A 323 13.60 3.12 8.62
C GLU A 323 13.01 3.87 7.44
N GLY A 324 13.81 4.68 6.73
CA GLY A 324 13.35 5.41 5.53
C GLY A 324 12.98 4.53 4.34
N GLY A 325 13.33 3.23 4.36
CA GLY A 325 12.90 2.27 3.34
C GLY A 325 11.52 1.64 3.61
N PHE A 326 11.08 1.64 4.88
CA PHE A 326 9.90 0.89 5.32
C PHE A 326 8.84 1.75 6.00
N ARG A 327 9.23 2.84 6.67
CA ARG A 327 8.29 3.69 7.41
C ARG A 327 7.57 4.61 6.44
N GLU A 328 6.23 4.50 6.44
CA GLU A 328 5.37 5.14 5.48
C GLU A 328 4.45 6.19 6.12
N PRO A 329 4.03 7.23 5.38
CA PRO A 329 2.89 8.00 5.79
C PRO A 329 1.66 7.10 5.77
N PHE A 330 0.85 7.17 6.82
CA PHE A 330 -0.40 6.44 6.91
C PHE A 330 -1.45 7.36 7.54
N ILE A 331 -2.49 7.65 6.79
CA ILE A 331 -3.57 8.54 7.21
C ILE A 331 -4.87 7.78 7.03
N VAL A 332 -5.71 7.79 8.05
CA VAL A 332 -7.03 7.17 8.03
C VAL A 332 -8.11 8.17 8.38
N ARG A 333 -9.16 8.25 7.57
CA ARG A 333 -10.34 9.07 7.80
C ARG A 333 -11.59 8.19 7.73
N TRP A 334 -12.40 8.26 8.76
CA TRP A 334 -13.73 7.67 8.81
C TRP A 334 -14.58 8.48 9.77
N PRO A 335 -15.36 9.44 9.27
CA PRO A 335 -16.14 10.34 10.11
C PRO A 335 -17.01 9.59 11.10
N GLY A 336 -17.11 10.10 12.32
CA GLY A 336 -17.87 9.47 13.40
C GLY A 336 -17.29 8.17 13.97
N LYS A 337 -16.20 7.63 13.38
CA LYS A 337 -15.51 6.41 13.86
C LYS A 337 -14.06 6.68 14.20
N VAL A 338 -13.33 7.39 13.35
CA VAL A 338 -11.93 7.79 13.58
C VAL A 338 -11.89 9.20 14.14
N PRO A 339 -11.28 9.42 15.31
CA PRO A 339 -11.16 10.77 15.90
C PRO A 339 -10.36 11.70 14.98
N ALA A 340 -10.96 12.83 14.60
CA ALA A 340 -10.35 13.82 13.72
C ALA A 340 -9.16 14.54 14.39
N ALA A 341 -8.21 15.01 13.58
CA ALA A 341 -7.03 15.77 13.99
C ALA A 341 -6.16 15.07 15.06
N THR A 342 -6.15 13.73 15.07
CA THR A 342 -5.38 12.93 16.03
C THR A 342 -4.15 12.28 15.41
N VAL A 343 -3.22 11.91 16.28
CA VAL A 343 -1.97 11.24 15.93
C VAL A 343 -1.88 9.93 16.71
N SER A 344 -1.49 8.85 16.05
CA SER A 344 -1.18 7.57 16.67
C SER A 344 0.30 7.24 16.49
N ASP A 345 0.94 6.82 17.56
CA ASP A 345 2.30 6.27 17.56
C ASP A 345 2.32 4.73 17.63
N GLN A 346 1.14 4.11 17.52
CA GLN A 346 1.04 2.66 17.46
C GLN A 346 1.73 2.12 16.20
N VAL A 347 2.46 1.01 16.39
CA VAL A 347 3.10 0.29 15.29
C VAL A 347 2.04 -0.48 14.53
N ILE A 348 1.95 -0.22 13.25
CA ILE A 348 1.10 -0.96 12.30
C ILE A 348 1.91 -1.33 11.06
N CYS A 349 1.45 -2.32 10.31
CA CYS A 349 2.06 -2.73 9.05
C CYS A 349 0.99 -2.84 7.96
N LEU A 350 1.35 -2.67 6.71
CA LEU A 350 0.42 -2.85 5.59
C LEU A 350 -0.17 -4.27 5.55
N THR A 351 0.57 -5.27 6.04
CA THR A 351 0.03 -6.64 6.21
C THR A 351 -1.20 -6.70 7.11
N ASP A 352 -1.38 -5.73 8.00
CA ASP A 352 -2.48 -5.72 8.97
C ASP A 352 -3.85 -5.39 8.35
N MET A 353 -3.85 -4.89 7.12
CA MET A 353 -5.09 -4.42 6.49
C MET A 353 -6.10 -5.55 6.26
N LEU A 354 -5.66 -6.79 6.00
CA LEU A 354 -6.61 -7.88 5.78
C LEU A 354 -7.39 -8.26 7.06
N ALA A 355 -6.73 -8.38 8.20
CA ALA A 355 -7.39 -8.62 9.49
C ALA A 355 -8.24 -7.42 9.92
N THR A 356 -7.74 -6.21 9.69
CA THR A 356 -8.46 -4.98 10.00
C THR A 356 -9.73 -4.84 9.16
N PHE A 357 -9.69 -5.17 7.87
CA PHE A 357 -10.89 -5.17 7.02
C PHE A 357 -11.87 -6.24 7.46
N ALA A 358 -11.41 -7.42 7.86
CA ALA A 358 -12.29 -8.44 8.43
C ALA A 358 -13.06 -7.91 9.65
N SER A 359 -12.38 -7.17 10.53
CA SER A 359 -13.02 -6.51 11.68
C SER A 359 -13.96 -5.37 11.28
N VAL A 360 -13.60 -4.54 10.31
CA VAL A 360 -14.50 -3.50 9.76
C VAL A 360 -15.76 -4.14 9.21
N LEU A 361 -15.64 -5.27 8.53
CA LEU A 361 -16.73 -6.02 7.92
C LEU A 361 -17.46 -6.94 8.92
N LYS A 362 -16.93 -7.07 10.15
CA LYS A 362 -17.45 -7.93 11.23
C LYS A 362 -17.54 -9.42 10.82
N VAL A 363 -16.51 -9.89 10.13
CA VAL A 363 -16.40 -11.29 9.69
C VAL A 363 -15.13 -11.94 10.22
N PRO A 364 -15.15 -13.24 10.55
CA PRO A 364 -13.95 -13.94 10.96
C PRO A 364 -13.02 -14.17 9.77
N LEU A 365 -11.71 -14.19 10.04
CA LEU A 365 -10.73 -14.65 9.05
C LEU A 365 -10.76 -16.18 8.94
N PRO A 366 -10.79 -16.74 7.72
CA PRO A 366 -10.64 -18.16 7.53
C PRO A 366 -9.28 -18.67 8.04
N LYS A 367 -9.24 -19.91 8.54
CA LYS A 367 -8.00 -20.58 8.95
C LYS A 367 -7.00 -20.65 7.78
N GLY A 368 -5.70 -20.54 8.10
CA GLY A 368 -4.64 -20.61 7.10
C GLY A 368 -4.54 -19.40 6.16
N ASN A 369 -5.20 -18.28 6.50
CA ASN A 369 -5.13 -17.03 5.77
C ASN A 369 -4.68 -15.88 6.67
N ALA A 370 -4.17 -14.80 6.08
CA ALA A 370 -3.72 -13.61 6.81
C ALA A 370 -2.66 -13.95 7.87
N GLU A 371 -1.70 -14.78 7.50
CA GLU A 371 -0.71 -15.41 8.39
C GLU A 371 0.08 -14.40 9.23
N ASP A 372 0.23 -13.16 8.72
CA ASP A 372 1.02 -12.10 9.34
C ASP A 372 0.22 -10.81 9.60
N SER A 373 -1.11 -10.90 9.54
CA SER A 373 -2.04 -9.79 9.62
C SER A 373 -2.65 -9.65 11.01
N PHE A 374 -2.40 -8.55 11.69
CA PHE A 374 -3.00 -8.23 12.99
C PHE A 374 -4.18 -7.28 12.79
N ASP A 375 -5.24 -7.45 13.57
CA ASP A 375 -6.34 -6.50 13.59
C ASP A 375 -5.93 -5.22 14.33
N VAL A 376 -5.76 -4.15 13.59
CA VAL A 376 -5.37 -2.84 14.14
C VAL A 376 -6.52 -1.83 14.16
N LEU A 377 -7.78 -2.25 13.96
CA LEU A 377 -8.94 -1.36 13.89
C LEU A 377 -9.06 -0.45 15.12
N ARG A 378 -8.79 -0.95 16.32
CA ARG A 378 -8.82 -0.14 17.53
C ARG A 378 -7.84 1.03 17.52
N THR A 379 -6.70 0.89 16.82
CA THR A 379 -5.73 1.99 16.69
C THR A 379 -6.26 3.11 15.79
N PHE A 380 -7.23 2.81 14.93
CA PHE A 380 -7.93 3.81 14.12
C PHE A 380 -8.99 4.54 14.93
N THR A 381 -9.78 3.80 15.71
CA THR A 381 -11.04 4.28 16.29
C THR A 381 -10.94 4.73 17.74
N GLU A 382 -10.05 4.19 18.55
CA GLU A 382 -9.95 4.52 19.96
C GLU A 382 -9.23 5.86 20.19
N THR A 383 -9.75 6.68 21.12
CA THR A 383 -9.14 7.99 21.48
C THR A 383 -7.93 7.83 22.38
N LYS A 384 -7.87 6.77 23.16
CA LYS A 384 -6.75 6.47 24.06
C LYS A 384 -5.94 5.30 23.48
N THR A 385 -4.64 5.48 23.39
CA THR A 385 -3.72 4.39 23.06
C THR A 385 -3.68 3.39 24.23
N GLY A 386 -4.27 2.23 24.02
CA GLY A 386 -4.13 1.08 24.91
C GLY A 386 -2.77 0.39 24.75
N ALA A 387 -2.65 -0.84 25.25
CA ALA A 387 -1.49 -1.69 24.95
C ALA A 387 -1.30 -1.86 23.44
N PRO A 388 -0.07 -2.01 22.94
CA PRO A 388 0.20 -2.25 21.52
C PRO A 388 -0.66 -3.40 20.97
N VAL A 389 -1.19 -3.24 19.75
CA VAL A 389 -1.97 -4.30 19.07
C VAL A 389 -1.07 -5.36 18.47
N ARG A 390 0.16 -5.00 18.18
CA ARG A 390 1.20 -5.93 17.76
C ARG A 390 2.50 -5.64 18.49
N ASP A 391 3.24 -6.67 18.82
CA ASP A 391 4.49 -6.60 19.56
C ASP A 391 5.74 -6.59 18.66
N HIS A 392 5.57 -6.91 17.38
CA HIS A 392 6.65 -6.97 16.40
C HIS A 392 6.22 -6.65 14.98
N VAL A 393 7.19 -6.27 14.15
CA VAL A 393 7.10 -6.22 12.68
C VAL A 393 8.34 -6.87 12.10
N ILE A 394 8.19 -7.74 11.11
CA ILE A 394 9.30 -8.26 10.31
C ILE A 394 9.30 -7.52 8.97
N LEU A 395 10.45 -7.03 8.57
CA LEU A 395 10.66 -6.24 7.37
C LEU A 395 11.69 -6.94 6.50
N GLN A 396 11.55 -6.85 5.18
CA GLN A 396 12.51 -7.41 4.23
C GLN A 396 12.95 -6.35 3.22
N ALA A 397 14.23 -6.02 3.24
CA ALA A 397 14.81 -5.15 2.22
C ALA A 397 15.03 -5.88 0.89
N ALA A 398 15.17 -5.12 -0.19
CA ALA A 398 15.40 -5.66 -1.55
C ALA A 398 16.71 -6.41 -1.73
N ASN A 399 17.62 -6.36 -0.76
CA ASN A 399 18.87 -7.10 -0.72
C ASN A 399 18.77 -8.40 0.11
N ALA A 400 17.55 -8.86 0.38
CA ALA A 400 17.22 -9.98 1.25
C ALA A 400 17.70 -9.84 2.71
N THR A 401 18.02 -8.62 3.16
CA THR A 401 18.24 -8.32 4.57
C THR A 401 16.91 -8.34 5.30
N TYR A 402 16.87 -8.94 6.48
CA TYR A 402 15.69 -8.96 7.33
C TYR A 402 15.88 -8.10 8.55
N ASP A 403 14.85 -7.37 8.90
CA ASP A 403 14.79 -6.59 10.11
C ASP A 403 13.64 -7.09 10.99
N VAL A 404 13.83 -7.00 12.29
CA VAL A 404 12.78 -7.21 13.27
C VAL A 404 12.67 -5.98 14.13
N ARG A 405 11.50 -5.38 14.17
CA ARG A 405 11.17 -4.38 15.16
C ARG A 405 10.34 -5.01 16.28
N MET A 406 10.74 -4.79 17.54
CA MET A 406 10.00 -5.20 18.74
C MET A 406 9.98 -4.03 19.73
N GLY A 407 8.81 -3.43 19.90
CA GLY A 407 8.66 -2.19 20.67
C GLY A 407 9.55 -1.07 20.10
N ASP A 408 10.43 -0.52 20.94
CA ASP A 408 11.35 0.56 20.54
C ASP A 408 12.63 0.05 19.87
N TRP A 409 12.84 -1.25 19.78
CA TRP A 409 14.09 -1.83 19.29
C TRP A 409 13.95 -2.41 17.90
N LYS A 410 14.98 -2.20 17.06
CA LYS A 410 15.10 -2.77 15.73
C LYS A 410 16.40 -3.53 15.61
N PHE A 411 16.29 -4.80 15.24
CA PHE A 411 17.40 -5.67 14.88
C PHE A 411 17.48 -5.80 13.37
N VAL A 412 18.69 -5.66 12.81
CA VAL A 412 18.98 -5.78 11.38
C VAL A 412 19.91 -6.98 11.18
N GLU A 413 19.43 -8.02 10.48
CA GLU A 413 20.21 -9.21 10.17
C GLU A 413 21.09 -8.97 8.94
N ARG A 414 22.40 -8.83 9.15
CA ARG A 414 23.37 -8.59 8.07
C ARG A 414 24.33 -9.74 7.85
N ALA A 415 24.62 -10.51 8.89
CA ALA A 415 25.63 -11.56 8.84
C ALA A 415 25.30 -12.67 7.84
N ASN A 416 24.00 -12.96 7.66
CA ASN A 416 23.50 -14.00 6.77
C ASN A 416 22.80 -13.47 5.52
N ALA A 417 22.86 -12.15 5.27
CA ALA A 417 22.28 -11.60 4.05
C ALA A 417 22.89 -12.31 2.82
N PRO A 418 22.06 -12.88 1.92
CA PRO A 418 22.56 -13.54 0.73
C PRO A 418 23.44 -12.57 -0.06
N LYS A 419 24.53 -13.08 -0.64
CA LYS A 419 25.34 -12.27 -1.53
C LYS A 419 24.50 -11.94 -2.75
N PHE A 420 24.23 -10.66 -2.97
CA PHE A 420 23.52 -10.18 -4.14
C PHE A 420 24.17 -10.74 -5.41
N SER A 421 23.41 -11.46 -6.25
CA SER A 421 23.90 -11.97 -7.53
C SER A 421 24.07 -10.80 -8.51
N PRO A 422 25.26 -10.62 -9.11
CA PRO A 422 25.55 -9.44 -9.96
C PRO A 422 24.84 -9.45 -11.32
N ASP A 423 24.15 -10.52 -11.68
CA ASP A 423 23.78 -10.82 -13.08
C ASP A 423 22.60 -10.00 -13.65
N ARG A 424 21.91 -9.20 -12.84
CA ARG A 424 20.73 -8.45 -13.31
C ARG A 424 20.95 -6.95 -13.58
N ASN A 425 22.11 -6.37 -13.27
CA ASN A 425 22.39 -4.97 -13.64
C ASN A 425 23.89 -4.71 -13.80
N LYS A 426 24.33 -4.45 -15.01
CA LYS A 426 25.70 -4.00 -15.34
C LYS A 426 26.15 -2.70 -14.62
N ARG A 427 25.28 -2.09 -13.81
CA ARG A 427 25.60 -0.90 -12.97
C ARG A 427 26.35 -1.22 -11.68
N THR A 428 26.59 -2.51 -11.37
CA THR A 428 27.15 -2.94 -10.09
C THR A 428 28.62 -3.31 -10.10
N ALA A 429 29.31 -3.29 -11.25
CA ALA A 429 30.73 -3.63 -11.31
C ALA A 429 31.60 -2.67 -10.47
N GLU A 430 31.36 -1.35 -10.55
CA GLU A 430 32.06 -0.33 -9.72
C GLU A 430 31.68 -0.42 -8.24
N ALA A 431 30.44 -0.80 -7.93
CA ALA A 431 29.99 -1.02 -6.55
C ALA A 431 30.58 -2.31 -5.96
N ALA A 432 30.82 -3.33 -6.77
CA ALA A 432 31.44 -4.59 -6.35
C ALA A 432 32.93 -4.42 -6.03
N GLU A 433 33.64 -3.54 -6.72
CA GLU A 433 35.05 -3.27 -6.49
C GLU A 433 35.29 -2.50 -5.18
N LYS A 434 34.41 -1.54 -4.84
CA LYS A 434 34.41 -0.88 -3.52
C LYS A 434 34.03 -1.81 -2.36
N LYS A 435 33.35 -2.93 -2.61
CA LYS A 435 32.96 -3.91 -1.59
C LYS A 435 34.09 -4.85 -1.15
N LYS A 436 35.20 -4.96 -1.88
CA LYS A 436 36.33 -5.82 -1.52
C LYS A 436 37.08 -5.37 -0.25
N THR A 437 36.87 -4.14 0.20
CA THR A 437 37.52 -3.57 1.40
C THR A 437 36.62 -3.50 2.64
N ALA A 438 35.35 -3.86 2.56
CA ALA A 438 34.45 -3.89 3.71
C ALA A 438 34.64 -5.21 4.47
N GLY A 439 34.96 -5.13 5.76
CA GLY A 439 35.01 -6.29 6.67
C GLY A 439 33.64 -7.03 6.72
N PRO A 440 33.58 -8.22 7.38
CA PRO A 440 32.35 -8.98 7.46
C PRO A 440 31.22 -8.13 8.03
N LYS A 441 30.10 -8.08 7.32
CA LYS A 441 28.89 -7.38 7.78
C LYS A 441 28.44 -8.04 9.07
N ARG A 442 28.25 -7.26 10.12
CA ARG A 442 27.74 -7.71 11.42
C ARG A 442 26.31 -7.27 11.57
N ASP A 443 25.54 -8.07 12.29
CA ASP A 443 24.20 -7.70 12.71
C ASP A 443 24.22 -6.40 13.50
N GLU A 444 23.13 -5.63 13.42
CA GLU A 444 23.00 -4.33 14.05
C GLU A 444 21.75 -4.26 14.92
N LEU A 445 21.78 -3.43 15.95
CA LEU A 445 20.67 -3.20 16.85
C LEU A 445 20.53 -1.71 17.17
N PHE A 446 19.33 -1.19 17.04
CA PHE A 446 19.01 0.22 17.26
C PHE A 446 17.89 0.40 18.26
N ASN A 447 17.90 1.50 19.00
CA ASN A 447 16.76 1.95 19.80
C ASN A 447 16.09 3.12 19.09
N LEU A 448 15.01 2.86 18.36
CA LEU A 448 14.33 3.83 17.51
C LEU A 448 13.66 4.99 18.27
N LYS A 449 13.42 4.83 19.57
CA LYS A 449 12.89 5.92 20.41
C LYS A 449 13.97 6.96 20.72
N GLN A 450 15.20 6.52 20.93
CA GLN A 450 16.34 7.39 21.26
C GLN A 450 17.10 7.83 20.00
N ASP A 451 17.14 6.97 18.99
CA ASP A 451 17.87 7.14 17.73
C ASP A 451 16.99 6.73 16.52
N PRO A 452 16.00 7.53 16.15
CA PRO A 452 15.12 7.23 15.03
C PRO A 452 15.84 7.26 13.67
N SER A 453 17.06 7.81 13.63
CA SER A 453 17.92 7.90 12.44
C SER A 453 18.95 6.76 12.36
N GLU A 454 18.91 5.78 13.27
CA GLU A 454 19.72 4.56 13.21
C GLU A 454 21.24 4.84 13.05
N THR A 455 21.75 5.80 13.83
CA THR A 455 23.15 6.24 13.76
C THR A 455 24.07 5.48 14.70
N GLN A 456 23.52 4.92 15.79
CA GLN A 456 24.27 4.26 16.83
C GLN A 456 23.93 2.78 16.94
N ASN A 457 24.83 1.91 16.46
CA ASN A 457 24.67 0.46 16.61
C ASN A 457 24.94 0.04 18.07
N LEU A 458 23.90 -0.43 18.75
CA LEU A 458 23.90 -0.86 20.14
C LEU A 458 24.08 -2.38 20.32
N TRP A 459 24.39 -3.13 19.26
CA TRP A 459 24.47 -4.61 19.30
C TRP A 459 25.41 -5.12 20.39
N THR A 460 26.62 -4.56 20.50
CA THR A 460 27.62 -4.99 21.47
C THR A 460 27.17 -4.74 22.90
N ALA A 461 26.54 -3.60 23.17
CA ALA A 461 26.05 -3.20 24.48
C ALA A 461 24.76 -3.94 24.90
N ASN A 462 24.02 -4.53 23.97
CA ASN A 462 22.73 -5.19 24.20
C ASN A 462 22.66 -6.56 23.53
N LYS A 463 23.71 -7.34 23.61
CA LYS A 463 23.89 -8.63 22.94
C LYS A 463 22.74 -9.61 23.21
N ASP A 464 22.28 -9.73 24.46
CA ASP A 464 21.20 -10.65 24.84
C ASP A 464 19.88 -10.27 24.14
N ARG A 465 19.60 -8.98 23.98
CA ARG A 465 18.44 -8.48 23.24
C ARG A 465 18.54 -8.82 21.75
N ALA A 466 19.70 -8.56 21.14
CA ALA A 466 19.95 -8.88 19.75
C ALA A 466 19.76 -10.38 19.45
N VAL A 467 20.29 -11.24 20.32
CA VAL A 467 20.16 -12.70 20.24
C VAL A 467 18.68 -13.13 20.36
N LYS A 468 17.92 -12.54 21.30
CA LYS A 468 16.48 -12.82 21.43
C LYS A 468 15.70 -12.41 20.19
N MET A 469 15.98 -11.23 19.62
CA MET A 469 15.29 -10.74 18.42
C MET A 469 15.65 -11.59 17.18
N LYS A 470 16.92 -11.99 17.04
CA LYS A 470 17.33 -12.91 15.99
C LYS A 470 16.64 -14.27 16.12
N LYS A 471 16.60 -14.85 17.32
CA LYS A 471 15.88 -16.10 17.58
C LYS A 471 14.40 -15.99 17.17
N PHE A 472 13.74 -14.90 17.54
CA PHE A 472 12.36 -14.65 17.14
C PHE A 472 12.19 -14.62 15.62
N LEU A 473 13.13 -13.98 14.88
CA LEU A 473 13.12 -13.94 13.42
C LEU A 473 13.23 -15.35 12.82
N ASP A 474 14.19 -16.15 13.32
CA ASP A 474 14.43 -17.51 12.84
C ASP A 474 13.20 -18.42 13.10
N GLU A 475 12.60 -18.33 14.29
CA GLU A 475 11.38 -19.06 14.65
C GLU A 475 10.18 -18.62 13.79
N SER A 476 10.04 -17.32 13.50
CA SER A 476 8.96 -16.80 12.67
C SER A 476 9.07 -17.26 11.23
N ARG A 477 10.30 -17.40 10.70
CA ARG A 477 10.55 -17.98 9.39
C ARG A 477 10.15 -19.46 9.34
N ALA A 478 10.54 -20.24 10.36
CA ALA A 478 10.27 -21.67 10.42
C ALA A 478 8.79 -21.98 10.63
N ARG A 479 8.10 -21.20 11.45
CA ARG A 479 6.70 -21.44 11.86
C ARG A 479 5.66 -21.18 10.75
N GLY A 480 5.98 -20.38 9.74
CA GLY A 480 5.07 -20.08 8.63
C GLY A 480 4.06 -18.95 8.88
N PHE A 481 3.94 -18.43 10.09
CA PHE A 481 3.05 -17.32 10.46
C PHE A 481 3.64 -16.52 11.64
N THR A 482 3.17 -15.28 11.83
CA THR A 482 3.50 -14.45 12.99
C THR A 482 2.27 -14.08 13.82
N ARG A 483 1.09 -14.02 13.20
CA ARG A 483 -0.15 -13.73 13.93
C ARG A 483 -0.52 -14.91 14.86
N PRO A 484 -0.82 -14.65 16.14
CA PRO A 484 -1.36 -15.67 17.04
C PRO A 484 -2.62 -16.34 16.47
N GLY A 485 -2.71 -17.67 16.58
CA GLY A 485 -3.86 -18.45 16.10
C GLY A 485 -3.95 -18.62 14.56
N ALA A 486 -2.99 -18.13 13.78
CA ALA A 486 -3.05 -18.28 12.32
C ALA A 486 -2.73 -19.70 11.82
N GLY A 487 -2.06 -20.50 12.64
CA GLY A 487 -1.66 -21.88 12.32
C GLY A 487 -2.59 -22.96 12.92
N GLU A 488 -3.65 -22.57 13.59
CA GLU A 488 -4.59 -23.48 14.27
C GLU A 488 -5.83 -23.81 13.43
#